data_a1e7db8805ef65fe4e3858512f3fa2db
#
_entry.id   a1e7db8805ef65fe4e3858512f3fa2db
#
_cell.length_a   1.000
_cell.length_b   1.000
_cell.length_c   1.000
_cell.angle_alpha   90.00
_cell.angle_beta   90.00
_cell.angle_gamma   90.00
#
_symmetry.space_group_name_H-M   'P 1'
#
loop_
_entity.id
_entity.type
_entity.pdbx_description
1 polymer ?
#
loop_
_entity_poly.entity_id
_entity_poly.type
_entity_poly.pdbx_seq_one_letter_code
_entity_poly.pdbx_strand_id
1 'polypeptide(L)'
;AKVEVGDEVGNFKFYPDSITVSAGEAVEFTLVGETPHNIVFDIPAGAPGTVASELKAASMDENDLLSEDEPSFKAKVSTPGTYTFYCTPHKSANMKGTLTVK
;
A
#
# COMPACT_ATOMS: atom_id res chain seq x y z
N ALA A 1 10.63 4.60 4.89
CA ALA A 1 9.75 3.77 5.70
C ALA A 1 9.55 2.40 5.06
N LYS A 2 9.30 1.39 5.87
CA LYS A 2 9.13 0.02 5.40
C LYS A 2 7.87 -0.60 6.00
N VAL A 3 7.15 -1.37 5.16
CA VAL A 3 5.97 -2.13 5.58
C VAL A 3 6.15 -3.56 5.08
N GLU A 4 5.98 -4.53 5.97
CA GLU A 4 5.92 -5.92 5.57
C GLU A 4 4.50 -6.27 5.17
N VAL A 5 4.34 -7.01 4.07
CA VAL A 5 3.06 -7.38 3.48
C VAL A 5 2.84 -8.86 3.69
N GLY A 6 1.86 -9.20 4.53
CA GLY A 6 1.63 -10.58 4.93
C GLY A 6 2.63 -11.07 5.95
N ASP A 7 2.59 -12.36 6.26
CA ASP A 7 3.54 -13.01 7.14
C ASP A 7 3.73 -14.48 6.73
N GLU A 8 4.63 -15.18 7.41
CA GLU A 8 4.98 -16.56 7.06
C GLU A 8 3.87 -17.57 7.34
N VAL A 9 2.91 -17.23 8.18
CA VAL A 9 1.76 -18.10 8.47
C VAL A 9 0.54 -17.77 7.61
N GLY A 10 0.66 -16.80 6.69
CA GLY A 10 -0.38 -16.50 5.72
C GLY A 10 -1.47 -15.54 6.18
N ASN A 11 -1.24 -14.77 7.23
CA ASN A 11 -2.19 -13.75 7.63
C ASN A 11 -2.28 -12.62 6.59
N PHE A 12 -3.48 -12.09 6.41
CA PHE A 12 -3.75 -11.01 5.46
C PHE A 12 -3.64 -9.67 6.16
N LYS A 13 -2.40 -9.23 6.40
CA LYS A 13 -2.11 -8.02 7.18
C LYS A 13 -0.91 -7.27 6.64
N PHE A 14 -0.87 -5.97 6.93
CA PHE A 14 0.31 -5.13 6.75
C PHE A 14 0.95 -4.86 8.11
N TYR A 15 2.27 -4.91 8.18
CA TYR A 15 3.03 -4.70 9.43
C TYR A 15 4.10 -3.62 9.24
N PRO A 16 3.95 -2.43 9.84
CA PRO A 16 2.79 -1.94 10.59
C PRO A 16 1.63 -1.60 9.65
N ASP A 17 0.42 -1.57 10.19
CA ASP A 17 -0.77 -1.22 9.41
C ASP A 17 -1.07 0.29 9.44
N SER A 18 -0.29 1.06 10.15
CA SER A 18 -0.41 2.51 10.20
C SER A 18 0.99 3.12 10.25
N ILE A 19 1.29 3.96 9.27
CA ILE A 19 2.61 4.59 9.15
C ILE A 19 2.47 6.08 8.89
N THR A 20 3.45 6.84 9.37
CA THR A 20 3.55 8.28 9.14
C THR A 20 4.87 8.58 8.48
N VAL A 21 4.83 9.35 7.41
CA VAL A 21 6.02 9.73 6.64
C VAL A 21 6.01 11.22 6.34
N SER A 22 7.16 11.76 5.97
CA SER A 22 7.26 13.11 5.44
C SER A 22 6.82 13.13 3.97
N ALA A 23 6.34 14.28 3.51
CA ALA A 23 5.93 14.44 2.10
C ALA A 23 7.09 14.05 1.17
N GLY A 24 6.81 13.17 0.21
CA GLY A 24 7.81 12.70 -0.75
C GLY A 24 8.72 11.59 -0.27
N GLU A 25 8.57 11.13 0.96
CA GLU A 25 9.32 9.99 1.48
C GLU A 25 8.76 8.69 0.90
N ALA A 26 9.63 7.83 0.35
CA ALA A 26 9.21 6.56 -0.20
C ALA A 26 8.87 5.55 0.91
N VAL A 27 7.84 4.75 0.68
CA VAL A 27 7.48 3.61 1.52
C VAL A 27 7.75 2.34 0.74
N GLU A 28 8.57 1.46 1.29
CA GLU A 28 8.87 0.18 0.69
C GLU A 28 7.97 -0.90 1.29
N PHE A 29 7.17 -1.53 0.45
CA PHE A 29 6.33 -2.67 0.83
C PHE A 29 7.04 -3.94 0.39
N THR A 30 7.28 -4.86 1.32
CA THR A 30 8.00 -6.11 1.05
C THR A 30 7.15 -7.31 1.43
N LEU A 31 6.97 -8.22 0.47
CA LEU A 31 6.20 -9.44 0.69
C LEU A 31 6.93 -10.36 1.67
N VAL A 32 6.19 -10.87 2.64
CA VAL A 32 6.67 -11.89 3.57
C VAL A 32 5.76 -13.12 3.42
N GLY A 33 6.35 -14.29 3.32
CA GLY A 33 5.60 -15.53 3.13
C GLY A 33 5.32 -15.80 1.65
N GLU A 34 4.44 -16.74 1.39
CA GLU A 34 4.17 -17.25 0.04
C GLU A 34 2.87 -16.76 -0.58
N THR A 35 1.97 -16.16 0.21
CA THR A 35 0.69 -15.68 -0.30
C THR A 35 0.91 -14.39 -1.08
N PRO A 36 0.54 -14.32 -2.37
CA PRO A 36 0.70 -13.10 -3.13
C PRO A 36 -0.22 -11.99 -2.63
N HIS A 37 0.28 -10.76 -2.62
CA HIS A 37 -0.45 -9.56 -2.21
C HIS A 37 -0.10 -8.41 -3.15
N ASN A 38 -0.89 -7.36 -3.11
CA ASN A 38 -0.54 -6.10 -3.78
C ASN A 38 -0.87 -4.91 -2.87
N ILE A 39 -0.49 -3.73 -3.33
CA ILE A 39 -0.76 -2.48 -2.62
C ILE A 39 -1.51 -1.55 -3.57
N VAL A 40 -2.74 -1.20 -3.22
CA VAL A 40 -3.56 -0.26 -3.97
C VAL A 40 -4.07 0.79 -3.00
N PHE A 41 -3.88 2.06 -3.33
CA PHE A 41 -4.39 3.15 -2.52
C PHE A 41 -5.83 3.46 -2.89
N ASP A 42 -6.66 3.63 -1.86
CA ASP A 42 -8.04 4.06 -2.03
C ASP A 42 -8.05 5.54 -2.41
N ILE A 43 -8.80 5.89 -3.45
CA ILE A 43 -8.94 7.28 -3.90
C ILE A 43 -10.25 7.81 -3.30
N PRO A 44 -10.18 8.75 -2.33
CA PRO A 44 -11.39 9.26 -1.70
C PRO A 44 -12.30 9.96 -2.71
N ALA A 45 -13.61 9.81 -2.54
CA ALA A 45 -14.59 10.55 -3.34
C ALA A 45 -14.38 12.05 -3.14
N GLY A 46 -14.34 12.81 -4.23
CA GLY A 46 -14.12 14.25 -4.17
C GLY A 46 -12.67 14.66 -4.03
N ALA A 47 -11.71 13.74 -4.09
CA ALA A 47 -10.29 14.07 -4.05
C ALA A 47 -9.92 14.96 -5.25
N PRO A 48 -9.04 15.97 -5.06
CA PRO A 48 -8.52 16.73 -6.18
C PRO A 48 -7.86 15.82 -7.22
N GLY A 49 -7.95 16.19 -8.50
CA GLY A 49 -7.38 15.39 -9.58
C GLY A 49 -5.88 15.12 -9.41
N THR A 50 -5.15 16.09 -8.86
CA THR A 50 -3.71 15.91 -8.57
C THR A 50 -3.46 14.84 -7.53
N VAL A 51 -4.29 14.77 -6.49
CA VAL A 51 -4.19 13.74 -5.45
C VAL A 51 -4.60 12.38 -6.00
N ALA A 52 -5.68 12.32 -6.76
CA ALA A 52 -6.12 11.08 -7.40
C ALA A 52 -5.04 10.49 -8.31
N SER A 53 -4.39 11.32 -9.12
CA SER A 53 -3.28 10.89 -9.98
C SER A 53 -2.10 10.40 -9.17
N GLU A 54 -1.76 11.08 -8.09
CA GLU A 54 -0.66 10.73 -7.21
C GLU A 54 -0.90 9.38 -6.53
N LEU A 55 -2.11 9.15 -6.02
CA LEU A 55 -2.46 7.88 -5.38
C LEU A 55 -2.48 6.73 -6.39
N LYS A 56 -2.94 6.99 -7.60
CA LYS A 56 -2.91 6.00 -8.67
C LYS A 56 -1.48 5.62 -9.04
N ALA A 57 -0.59 6.60 -9.12
CA ALA A 57 0.82 6.36 -9.40
C ALA A 57 1.53 5.63 -8.24
N ALA A 58 1.04 5.80 -7.02
CA ALA A 58 1.59 5.12 -5.84
C ALA A 58 1.02 3.71 -5.65
N SER A 59 0.08 3.28 -6.49
CA SER A 59 -0.56 1.98 -6.40
C SER A 59 0.01 1.01 -7.43
N MET A 60 0.01 -0.29 -7.09
CA MET A 60 0.22 -1.34 -8.07
C MET A 60 -1.04 -1.48 -8.93
N ASP A 61 -0.89 -2.04 -10.13
CA ASP A 61 -2.04 -2.46 -10.93
C ASP A 61 -2.81 -3.53 -10.16
N GLU A 62 -4.13 -3.51 -10.24
CA GLU A 62 -4.97 -4.48 -9.53
C GLU A 62 -4.70 -5.93 -9.92
N ASN A 63 -4.16 -6.14 -11.12
CA ASN A 63 -3.82 -7.47 -11.63
C ASN A 63 -2.38 -7.87 -11.35
N ASP A 64 -1.54 -6.96 -10.84
CA ASP A 64 -0.18 -7.25 -10.46
C ASP A 64 -0.12 -7.65 -8.99
N LEU A 65 0.76 -8.57 -8.67
CA LEU A 65 0.94 -9.07 -7.31
C LEU A 65 2.43 -9.13 -6.97
N LEU A 66 2.76 -8.83 -5.74
CA LEU A 66 4.07 -9.13 -5.20
C LEU A 66 4.21 -10.66 -5.13
N SER A 67 5.38 -11.14 -5.48
CA SER A 67 5.68 -12.58 -5.53
C SER A 67 7.13 -12.81 -5.12
N GLU A 68 7.55 -14.05 -5.11
CA GLU A 68 8.96 -14.38 -4.83
C GLU A 68 9.92 -13.74 -5.83
N ASP A 69 9.49 -13.57 -7.08
CA ASP A 69 10.32 -12.95 -8.12
C ASP A 69 10.38 -11.43 -8.01
N GLU A 70 9.29 -10.82 -7.55
CA GLU A 70 9.19 -9.37 -7.34
C GLU A 70 8.58 -9.11 -5.97
N PRO A 71 9.38 -9.22 -4.91
CA PRO A 71 8.83 -9.19 -3.54
C PRO A 71 8.60 -7.80 -2.98
N SER A 72 9.02 -6.73 -3.65
CA SER A 72 8.88 -5.40 -3.08
C SER A 72 8.35 -4.38 -4.08
N PHE A 73 7.70 -3.35 -3.52
CA PHE A 73 7.14 -2.25 -4.27
C PHE A 73 7.32 -0.97 -3.46
N LYS A 74 7.73 0.11 -4.13
CA LYS A 74 7.90 1.41 -3.49
C LYS A 74 6.80 2.35 -3.90
N ALA A 75 6.18 3.00 -2.91
CA ALA A 75 5.15 4.01 -3.12
C ALA A 75 5.64 5.34 -2.56
N LYS A 76 5.21 6.43 -3.19
CA LYS A 76 5.60 7.78 -2.78
C LYS A 76 4.41 8.71 -2.95
N VAL A 77 4.02 9.37 -1.86
CA VAL A 77 2.94 10.35 -1.86
C VAL A 77 3.49 11.65 -1.28
N SER A 78 3.33 12.73 -2.03
CA SER A 78 3.90 14.04 -1.67
C SER A 78 2.88 15.00 -1.09
N THR A 79 1.59 14.80 -1.30
CA THR A 79 0.56 15.67 -0.76
C THR A 79 0.21 15.27 0.67
N PRO A 80 0.32 16.18 1.64
CA PRO A 80 -0.05 15.87 3.02
C PRO A 80 -1.50 15.41 3.16
N GLY A 81 -1.73 14.43 4.01
CA GLY A 81 -3.05 13.88 4.25
C GLY A 81 -2.97 12.47 4.80
N THR A 82 -4.12 11.86 5.02
CA THR A 82 -4.25 10.49 5.48
C THR A 82 -4.91 9.66 4.39
N TYR A 83 -4.25 8.58 4.00
CA TYR A 83 -4.67 7.74 2.88
C TYR A 83 -4.75 6.29 3.32
N THR A 84 -5.75 5.57 2.80
CA THR A 84 -5.92 4.13 3.06
C THR A 84 -5.38 3.34 1.88
N PHE A 85 -4.64 2.27 2.16
CA PHE A 85 -4.23 1.31 1.15
C PHE A 85 -4.74 -0.08 1.51
N TYR A 86 -4.86 -0.94 0.51
CA TYR A 86 -5.41 -2.28 0.69
C TYR A 86 -4.79 -3.24 -0.30
N CYS A 87 -5.04 -4.54 -0.07
CA CYS A 87 -4.67 -5.60 -1.00
C CYS A 87 -5.93 -6.00 -1.77
N THR A 88 -5.93 -5.86 -3.10
CA THR A 88 -7.10 -6.13 -3.93
C THR A 88 -7.67 -7.54 -3.73
N PRO A 89 -6.85 -8.63 -3.79
CA PRO A 89 -7.40 -9.98 -3.62
C PRO A 89 -7.97 -10.24 -2.23
N HIS A 90 -7.57 -9.45 -1.21
CA HIS A 90 -7.94 -9.69 0.17
C HIS A 90 -8.69 -8.53 0.81
N LYS A 91 -9.28 -7.66 0.00
CA LYS A 91 -10.04 -6.51 0.49
C LYS A 91 -11.21 -6.95 1.37
N SER A 92 -11.90 -8.01 0.98
CA SER A 92 -13.02 -8.57 1.75
C SER A 92 -12.57 -9.18 3.07
N ALA A 93 -11.31 -9.54 3.22
CA ALA A 93 -10.72 -10.01 4.48
C ALA A 93 -10.18 -8.86 5.34
N ASN A 94 -10.49 -7.61 4.95
CA ASN A 94 -10.11 -6.41 5.68
C ASN A 94 -8.59 -6.17 5.73
N MET A 95 -7.87 -6.62 4.70
CA MET A 95 -6.44 -6.38 4.59
C MET A 95 -6.19 -4.96 4.10
N LYS A 96 -5.99 -4.04 5.03
CA LYS A 96 -5.79 -2.63 4.73
C LYS A 96 -4.92 -1.95 5.77
N GLY A 97 -4.36 -0.81 5.38
CA GLY A 97 -3.54 0.01 6.26
C GLY A 97 -3.74 1.50 5.97
N THR A 98 -3.07 2.33 6.75
CA THR A 98 -3.19 3.78 6.68
C THR A 98 -1.81 4.41 6.54
N LEU A 99 -1.68 5.32 5.58
CA LEU A 99 -0.49 6.16 5.38
C LEU A 99 -0.86 7.59 5.72
N THR A 100 -0.13 8.18 6.67
CA THR A 100 -0.24 9.60 6.99
C THR A 100 0.98 10.32 6.43
N VAL A 101 0.76 11.31 5.59
CA VAL A 101 1.80 12.15 4.99
C VAL A 101 1.73 13.51 5.66
N LYS A 102 2.85 13.93 6.21
CA LYS A 102 2.97 15.23 6.91
C LYS A 102 3.35 16.35 5.98
#